data_ba6a20e5236491eb60abb7eb19a84a43
#
_entry.id   ba6a20e5236491eb60abb7eb19a84a43
#
_cell.length_a   1.000
_cell.length_b   1.000
_cell.length_c   1.000
_cell.angle_alpha   90.00
_cell.angle_beta   90.00
_cell.angle_gamma   90.00
#
_symmetry.space_group_name_H-M   'P 1'
#
loop_
_entity.id
_entity.type
_entity.pdbx_description
1 polymer ?
#
loop_
_entity_poly.entity_id
_entity_poly.type
_entity_poly.pdbx_seq_one_letter_code
_entity_poly.pdbx_strand_id
1 'polypeptide(L)'
;MNLLTEFISNLPAPEAAKIAQIPLRGVQEEVWNALQLQIKSKNYNKDAITDELKISQAHFDKIISELLLKCYKCLCPDEGISLLDFLAKRSFYHKHFYHELKRQIKHAQKTLANEALGQFYKSAMNLIHRNMLIMHKDIEQIKALGEAYVKLAPKEEQKDATLLVKCRLIYTQIDYEFAAGNIKAKEELFTKRLNTELVLHNTSNEEIVYEYFLTRIYFFHGLEQFYNVLKIVDEATLALQRFDTALKRTFIKKLLFKKSEALYYMSRFDKKKVS
;
A
#
# COMPACT_ATOMS: atom_id res chain seq x y z
N MET A 1 -17.91 11.59 13.06
CA MET A 1 -16.88 12.46 12.43
C MET A 1 -16.74 12.07 10.97
N ASN A 2 -16.71 13.01 10.02
CA ASN A 2 -16.53 12.69 8.60
C ASN A 2 -15.04 12.60 8.22
N LEU A 3 -14.77 12.09 7.00
CA LEU A 3 -13.39 11.92 6.51
C LEU A 3 -12.60 13.22 6.51
N LEU A 4 -13.19 14.35 6.16
CA LEU A 4 -12.50 15.64 6.09
C LEU A 4 -12.07 16.12 7.47
N THR A 5 -12.96 16.07 8.47
CA THR A 5 -12.61 16.44 9.85
C THR A 5 -11.54 15.53 10.46
N GLU A 6 -11.64 14.22 10.21
CA GLU A 6 -10.61 13.25 10.63
C GLU A 6 -9.26 13.58 9.97
N PHE A 7 -9.27 13.87 8.66
CA PHE A 7 -8.08 14.24 7.91
C PHE A 7 -7.41 15.49 8.47
N ILE A 8 -8.17 16.59 8.61
CA ILE A 8 -7.65 17.88 9.10
C ILE A 8 -7.11 17.76 10.52
N SER A 9 -7.81 17.04 11.39
CA SER A 9 -7.42 16.89 12.81
C SER A 9 -6.10 16.14 12.99
N ASN A 10 -5.69 15.34 12.01
CA ASN A 10 -4.46 14.54 12.05
C ASN A 10 -3.32 15.12 11.21
N LEU A 11 -3.49 16.31 10.61
CA LEU A 11 -2.44 16.94 9.81
C LEU A 11 -1.30 17.49 10.68
N PRO A 12 -0.04 17.30 10.26
CA PRO A 12 1.07 18.08 10.80
C PRO A 12 0.86 19.58 10.60
N ALA A 13 1.31 20.40 11.55
CA ALA A 13 1.13 21.86 11.51
C ALA A 13 1.53 22.54 10.19
N PRO A 14 2.66 22.18 9.52
CA PRO A 14 3.00 22.77 8.22
C PRO A 14 2.02 22.45 7.11
N GLU A 15 1.42 21.24 7.12
CA GLU A 15 0.43 20.81 6.12
C GLU A 15 -0.92 21.46 6.41
N ALA A 16 -1.32 21.56 7.68
CA ALA A 16 -2.51 22.29 8.09
C ALA A 16 -2.46 23.77 7.67
N ALA A 17 -1.29 24.42 7.80
CA ALA A 17 -1.08 25.78 7.35
C ALA A 17 -1.24 25.94 5.82
N LYS A 18 -0.78 24.97 5.02
CA LYS A 18 -0.98 24.98 3.57
C LYS A 18 -2.46 24.85 3.20
N ILE A 19 -3.16 23.92 3.85
CA ILE A 19 -4.60 23.69 3.60
C ILE A 19 -5.42 24.90 4.00
N ALA A 20 -5.06 25.61 5.08
CA ALA A 20 -5.74 26.84 5.49
C ALA A 20 -5.68 27.96 4.44
N GLN A 21 -4.76 27.89 3.48
CA GLN A 21 -4.60 28.87 2.39
C GLN A 21 -5.40 28.50 1.13
N ILE A 22 -6.13 27.39 1.11
CA ILE A 22 -6.92 26.98 -0.05
C ILE A 22 -8.01 28.04 -0.30
N PRO A 23 -8.08 28.60 -1.51
CA PRO A 23 -9.11 29.59 -1.83
C PRO A 23 -10.48 28.92 -1.90
N LEU A 24 -11.36 29.27 -0.99
CA LEU A 24 -12.75 28.81 -0.91
C LEU A 24 -13.68 29.98 -1.17
N ARG A 25 -14.93 29.72 -1.63
CA ARG A 25 -15.92 30.73 -1.91
C ARG A 25 -17.33 30.20 -1.62
N GLY A 26 -18.21 31.10 -1.17
CA GLY A 26 -19.63 30.81 -0.94
C GLY A 26 -19.82 29.68 0.07
N VAL A 27 -20.77 28.80 -0.18
CA VAL A 27 -21.16 27.72 0.74
C VAL A 27 -19.98 26.80 1.13
N GLN A 28 -18.99 26.62 0.27
CA GLN A 28 -17.80 25.83 0.62
C GLN A 28 -16.97 26.51 1.73
N GLU A 29 -16.86 27.83 1.69
CA GLU A 29 -16.15 28.60 2.71
C GLU A 29 -16.93 28.59 4.03
N GLU A 30 -18.24 28.73 3.99
CA GLU A 30 -19.11 28.67 5.17
C GLU A 30 -19.04 27.30 5.85
N VAL A 31 -19.17 26.21 5.07
CA VAL A 31 -19.00 24.84 5.59
C VAL A 31 -17.61 24.63 6.17
N TRP A 32 -16.55 25.11 5.50
CA TRP A 32 -15.18 25.01 5.99
C TRP A 32 -14.99 25.72 7.34
N ASN A 33 -15.48 26.94 7.48
CA ASN A 33 -15.40 27.72 8.71
C ASN A 33 -16.16 27.07 9.86
N ALA A 34 -17.38 26.58 9.61
CA ALA A 34 -18.16 25.82 10.57
C ALA A 34 -17.43 24.55 11.05
N LEU A 35 -16.82 23.80 10.12
CA LEU A 35 -16.02 22.62 10.46
C LEU A 35 -14.80 22.98 11.31
N GLN A 36 -14.08 24.03 10.97
CA GLN A 36 -12.92 24.49 11.74
C GLN A 36 -13.28 24.86 13.19
N LEU A 37 -14.42 25.50 13.40
CA LEU A 37 -14.94 25.82 14.73
C LEU A 37 -15.27 24.54 15.52
N GLN A 38 -15.94 23.59 14.89
CA GLN A 38 -16.30 22.31 15.53
C GLN A 38 -15.07 21.42 15.80
N ILE A 39 -14.06 21.42 14.95
CA ILE A 39 -12.78 20.73 15.21
C ILE A 39 -12.10 21.33 16.44
N LYS A 40 -12.02 22.66 16.56
CA LYS A 40 -11.43 23.34 17.70
C LYS A 40 -12.16 23.05 19.01
N SER A 41 -13.50 23.02 18.98
CA SER A 41 -14.34 22.70 20.14
C SER A 41 -14.42 21.20 20.45
N LYS A 42 -13.90 20.33 19.60
CA LYS A 42 -14.02 18.85 19.64
C LYS A 42 -15.48 18.36 19.67
N ASN A 43 -16.41 19.16 19.20
CA ASN A 43 -17.84 18.85 19.18
C ASN A 43 -18.37 18.86 17.73
N TYR A 44 -18.21 17.72 17.05
CA TYR A 44 -18.67 17.60 15.68
C TYR A 44 -20.16 17.22 15.63
N ASN A 45 -20.96 18.10 15.03
CA ASN A 45 -22.38 17.90 14.78
C ASN A 45 -22.73 18.31 13.35
N LYS A 46 -22.97 17.32 12.48
CA LYS A 46 -23.32 17.52 11.06
C LYS A 46 -24.65 18.25 10.92
N ASP A 47 -25.66 17.83 11.70
CA ASP A 47 -27.01 18.35 11.59
C ASP A 47 -27.05 19.84 11.96
N ALA A 48 -26.33 20.23 13.00
CA ALA A 48 -26.20 21.65 13.39
C ALA A 48 -25.64 22.50 12.24
N ILE A 49 -24.62 22.02 11.50
CA ILE A 49 -24.04 22.75 10.35
C ILE A 49 -25.08 22.83 9.21
N THR A 50 -25.73 21.72 8.90
CA THR A 50 -26.72 21.70 7.79
C THR A 50 -27.92 22.57 8.07
N ASP A 51 -28.39 22.62 9.32
CA ASP A 51 -29.51 23.46 9.75
C ASP A 51 -29.13 24.95 9.74
N GLU A 52 -27.96 25.30 10.28
CA GLU A 52 -27.43 26.68 10.29
C GLU A 52 -27.26 27.23 8.87
N LEU A 53 -26.67 26.45 7.96
CA LEU A 53 -26.43 26.85 6.58
C LEU A 53 -27.60 26.61 5.64
N LYS A 54 -28.71 26.04 6.14
CA LYS A 54 -29.92 25.70 5.35
C LYS A 54 -29.65 24.89 4.09
N ILE A 55 -28.74 23.92 4.20
CA ILE A 55 -28.36 23.01 3.11
C ILE A 55 -28.82 21.58 3.41
N SER A 56 -29.12 20.80 2.36
CA SER A 56 -29.46 19.40 2.54
C SER A 56 -28.21 18.58 2.94
N GLN A 57 -28.41 17.47 3.65
CA GLN A 57 -27.34 16.54 4.02
C GLN A 57 -26.58 16.02 2.79
N ALA A 58 -27.28 15.75 1.68
CA ALA A 58 -26.65 15.32 0.44
C ALA A 58 -25.74 16.41 -0.16
N HIS A 59 -26.17 17.67 -0.10
CA HIS A 59 -25.36 18.80 -0.54
C HIS A 59 -24.13 19.00 0.36
N PHE A 60 -24.31 18.89 1.67
CA PHE A 60 -23.20 18.90 2.62
C PHE A 60 -22.17 17.80 2.30
N ASP A 61 -22.60 16.55 2.11
CA ASP A 61 -21.69 15.43 1.81
C ASP A 61 -20.92 15.63 0.48
N LYS A 62 -21.58 16.25 -0.51
CA LYS A 62 -20.91 16.64 -1.76
C LYS A 62 -19.83 17.69 -1.50
N ILE A 63 -20.14 18.75 -0.74
CA ILE A 63 -19.18 19.80 -0.37
C ILE A 63 -17.99 19.20 0.39
N ILE A 64 -18.23 18.31 1.36
CA ILE A 64 -17.17 17.61 2.10
C ILE A 64 -16.24 16.84 1.16
N SER A 65 -16.80 16.13 0.18
CA SER A 65 -16.01 15.38 -0.80
C SER A 65 -15.17 16.29 -1.70
N GLU A 66 -15.71 17.42 -2.11
CA GLU A 66 -15.01 18.43 -2.92
C GLU A 66 -13.89 19.12 -2.12
N LEU A 67 -14.15 19.47 -0.85
CA LEU A 67 -13.15 20.05 0.05
C LEU A 67 -12.00 19.07 0.32
N LEU A 68 -12.32 17.81 0.58
CA LEU A 68 -11.32 16.76 0.79
C LEU A 68 -10.41 16.61 -0.44
N LEU A 69 -11.00 16.63 -1.65
CA LEU A 69 -10.24 16.59 -2.89
C LEU A 69 -9.34 17.83 -3.07
N LYS A 70 -9.81 19.03 -2.73
CA LYS A 70 -8.99 20.25 -2.74
C LYS A 70 -7.82 20.15 -1.76
N CYS A 71 -8.04 19.60 -0.57
CA CYS A 71 -6.98 19.35 0.40
C CYS A 71 -5.93 18.39 -0.15
N TYR A 72 -6.34 17.28 -0.77
CA TYR A 72 -5.41 16.34 -1.40
C TYR A 72 -4.58 17.00 -2.50
N LYS A 73 -5.19 17.77 -3.40
CA LYS A 73 -4.50 18.50 -4.47
C LYS A 73 -3.53 19.55 -3.94
N CYS A 74 -3.84 20.17 -2.82
CA CYS A 74 -2.95 21.13 -2.16
C CYS A 74 -1.69 20.46 -1.61
N LEU A 75 -1.81 19.25 -1.06
CA LEU A 75 -0.70 18.50 -0.47
C LEU A 75 0.03 17.61 -1.47
N CYS A 76 -0.67 17.08 -2.47
CA CYS A 76 -0.16 16.26 -3.55
C CYS A 76 -0.84 16.72 -4.85
N PRO A 77 -0.20 17.58 -5.66
CA PRO A 77 -0.78 18.10 -6.91
C PRO A 77 -1.09 17.01 -7.93
N ASP A 78 -0.31 15.91 -7.90
CA ASP A 78 -0.50 14.77 -8.76
C ASP A 78 -1.75 13.97 -8.39
N GLU A 79 -2.36 13.31 -9.38
CA GLU A 79 -3.51 12.43 -9.19
C GLU A 79 -3.12 10.95 -9.43
N GLY A 80 -4.07 10.05 -9.26
CA GLY A 80 -3.89 8.63 -9.54
C GLY A 80 -2.94 7.95 -8.56
N ILE A 81 -1.94 7.26 -9.10
CA ILE A 81 -1.00 6.45 -8.30
C ILE A 81 -0.13 7.31 -7.40
N SER A 82 0.29 8.50 -7.82
CA SER A 82 1.10 9.43 -7.01
C SER A 82 0.35 9.85 -5.75
N LEU A 83 -0.93 10.19 -5.87
CA LEU A 83 -1.78 10.52 -4.73
C LEU A 83 -1.99 9.30 -3.82
N LEU A 84 -2.22 8.12 -4.40
CA LEU A 84 -2.36 6.89 -3.62
C LEU A 84 -1.07 6.55 -2.86
N ASP A 85 0.11 6.71 -3.48
CA ASP A 85 1.41 6.52 -2.82
C ASP A 85 1.62 7.52 -1.68
N PHE A 86 1.25 8.78 -1.88
CA PHE A 86 1.27 9.80 -0.83
C PHE A 86 0.43 9.41 0.38
N LEU A 87 -0.83 9.01 0.16
CA LEU A 87 -1.74 8.60 1.23
C LEU A 87 -1.28 7.29 1.91
N ALA A 88 -0.80 6.33 1.14
CA ALA A 88 -0.33 5.04 1.64
C ALA A 88 0.91 5.16 2.55
N LYS A 89 1.76 6.15 2.35
CA LYS A 89 2.92 6.42 3.22
C LYS A 89 2.52 7.03 4.58
N ARG A 90 1.28 7.45 4.74
CA ARG A 90 0.75 8.08 5.95
C ARG A 90 -0.09 7.09 6.74
N SER A 91 0.51 6.37 7.69
CA SER A 91 -0.15 5.27 8.44
C SER A 91 -1.47 5.65 9.10
N PHE A 92 -1.66 6.90 9.51
CA PHE A 92 -2.92 7.38 10.10
C PHE A 92 -3.97 7.86 9.06
N TYR A 93 -3.65 7.77 7.75
CA TYR A 93 -4.58 8.16 6.67
C TYR A 93 -5.22 6.95 5.98
N HIS A 94 -5.32 5.80 6.61
CA HIS A 94 -5.83 4.57 5.99
C HIS A 94 -7.22 4.69 5.38
N LYS A 95 -8.16 5.29 6.10
CA LYS A 95 -9.52 5.50 5.59
C LYS A 95 -9.50 6.38 4.35
N HIS A 96 -8.63 7.39 4.33
CA HIS A 96 -8.46 8.30 3.20
C HIS A 96 -7.84 7.58 2.01
N PHE A 97 -6.83 6.74 2.23
CA PHE A 97 -6.25 5.91 1.19
C PHE A 97 -7.31 5.04 0.50
N TYR A 98 -8.12 4.30 1.27
CA TYR A 98 -9.15 3.44 0.69
C TYR A 98 -10.30 4.21 0.02
N HIS A 99 -10.68 5.35 0.57
CA HIS A 99 -11.66 6.23 -0.06
C HIS A 99 -11.14 6.69 -1.43
N GLU A 100 -9.93 7.17 -1.48
CA GLU A 100 -9.30 7.66 -2.71
C GLU A 100 -8.99 6.53 -3.70
N LEU A 101 -8.52 5.37 -3.22
CA LEU A 101 -8.32 4.17 -4.05
C LEU A 101 -9.60 3.81 -4.80
N LYS A 102 -10.74 3.74 -4.12
CA LYS A 102 -12.04 3.46 -4.76
C LYS A 102 -12.41 4.51 -5.80
N ARG A 103 -12.13 5.79 -5.52
CA ARG A 103 -12.38 6.89 -6.46
C ARG A 103 -11.48 6.77 -7.69
N GLN A 104 -10.20 6.52 -7.52
CA GLN A 104 -9.22 6.37 -8.59
C GLN A 104 -9.49 5.13 -9.45
N ILE A 105 -9.91 4.01 -8.86
CA ILE A 105 -10.33 2.82 -9.62
C ILE A 105 -11.50 3.16 -10.55
N LYS A 106 -12.55 3.82 -10.02
CA LYS A 106 -13.71 4.22 -10.83
C LYS A 106 -13.33 5.18 -11.95
N HIS A 107 -12.40 6.09 -11.69
CA HIS A 107 -11.91 7.02 -12.70
C HIS A 107 -11.10 6.28 -13.76
N ALA A 108 -10.13 5.47 -13.37
CA ALA A 108 -9.29 4.68 -14.27
C ALA A 108 -10.11 3.75 -15.19
N GLN A 109 -11.15 3.10 -14.65
CA GLN A 109 -12.07 2.26 -15.43
C GLN A 109 -12.81 3.00 -16.54
N LYS A 110 -13.01 4.31 -16.38
CA LYS A 110 -13.71 5.15 -17.37
C LYS A 110 -12.79 5.80 -18.38
N THR A 111 -11.53 6.01 -18.03
CA THR A 111 -10.62 6.88 -18.77
C THR A 111 -9.43 6.15 -19.39
N LEU A 112 -9.04 4.99 -18.85
CA LEU A 112 -7.84 4.28 -19.30
C LEU A 112 -8.21 3.14 -20.26
N ALA A 113 -7.35 2.96 -21.28
CA ALA A 113 -7.37 1.76 -22.11
C ALA A 113 -6.94 0.52 -21.28
N ASN A 114 -7.29 -0.67 -21.74
CA ASN A 114 -7.09 -1.94 -20.99
C ASN A 114 -5.66 -2.14 -20.51
N GLU A 115 -4.66 -1.83 -21.33
CA GLU A 115 -3.25 -1.97 -20.96
C GLU A 115 -2.86 -1.02 -19.81
N ALA A 116 -3.18 0.26 -19.94
CA ALA A 116 -2.93 1.27 -18.92
C ALA A 116 -3.72 0.98 -17.63
N LEU A 117 -4.95 0.49 -17.75
CA LEU A 117 -5.77 0.05 -16.63
C LEU A 117 -5.16 -1.16 -15.92
N GLY A 118 -4.61 -2.13 -16.64
CA GLY A 118 -3.88 -3.27 -16.08
C GLY A 118 -2.66 -2.80 -15.28
N GLN A 119 -1.86 -1.88 -15.82
CA GLN A 119 -0.71 -1.30 -15.10
C GLN A 119 -1.14 -0.48 -13.88
N PHE A 120 -2.27 0.22 -13.95
CA PHE A 120 -2.86 0.90 -12.79
C PHE A 120 -3.21 -0.10 -11.67
N TYR A 121 -3.88 -1.21 -11.98
CA TYR A 121 -4.22 -2.23 -10.99
C TYR A 121 -2.98 -2.88 -10.36
N LYS A 122 -1.97 -3.19 -11.18
CA LYS A 122 -0.67 -3.69 -10.72
C LYS A 122 -0.03 -2.72 -9.73
N SER A 123 -0.01 -1.44 -10.07
CA SER A 123 0.58 -0.40 -9.22
C SER A 123 -0.20 -0.18 -7.92
N ALA A 124 -1.54 -0.16 -7.97
CA ALA A 124 -2.39 -0.04 -6.80
C ALA A 124 -2.23 -1.25 -5.86
N MET A 125 -2.18 -2.47 -6.41
CA MET A 125 -1.90 -3.69 -5.66
C MET A 125 -0.53 -3.62 -4.96
N ASN A 126 0.51 -3.09 -5.64
CA ASN A 126 1.83 -2.91 -5.06
C ASN A 126 1.85 -1.90 -3.92
N LEU A 127 1.09 -0.82 -4.03
CA LEU A 127 0.97 0.16 -2.97
C LEU A 127 0.35 -0.43 -1.71
N ILE A 128 -0.73 -1.20 -1.85
CA ILE A 128 -1.36 -1.91 -0.74
C ILE A 128 -0.35 -2.90 -0.13
N HIS A 129 0.26 -3.75 -0.94
CA HIS A 129 1.24 -4.74 -0.51
C HIS A 129 2.45 -4.14 0.26
N ARG A 130 2.96 -2.99 -0.14
CA ARG A 130 4.13 -2.35 0.49
C ARG A 130 3.80 -1.63 1.80
N ASN A 131 2.56 -1.24 2.01
CA ASN A 131 2.15 -0.40 3.14
C ASN A 131 1.35 -1.19 4.18
N MET A 132 1.62 -2.46 4.28
CA MET A 132 0.86 -3.48 4.97
C MET A 132 0.93 -3.52 6.50
N LEU A 133 1.22 -2.45 7.15
CA LEU A 133 0.93 -2.32 8.59
C LEU A 133 -0.59 -2.27 8.88
N ILE A 134 -1.42 -2.60 7.85
CA ILE A 134 -2.80 -2.23 7.84
C ILE A 134 -3.69 -3.43 7.53
N MET A 135 -4.32 -3.96 8.56
CA MET A 135 -5.60 -4.68 8.60
C MET A 135 -5.96 -5.71 7.50
N HIS A 136 -6.60 -6.80 7.91
CA HIS A 136 -7.21 -7.90 7.13
C HIS A 136 -7.91 -7.55 5.81
N LYS A 137 -8.41 -6.32 5.69
CA LYS A 137 -9.13 -5.85 4.49
C LYS A 137 -8.24 -5.73 3.26
N ASP A 138 -6.93 -5.64 3.46
CA ASP A 138 -5.98 -5.39 2.38
C ASP A 138 -5.75 -6.62 1.51
N ILE A 139 -5.82 -7.81 2.09
CA ILE A 139 -5.68 -9.09 1.35
C ILE A 139 -6.77 -9.21 0.30
N GLU A 140 -8.02 -8.91 0.62
CA GLU A 140 -9.13 -8.97 -0.32
C GLU A 140 -9.00 -7.91 -1.43
N GLN A 141 -8.51 -6.72 -1.09
CA GLN A 141 -8.24 -5.68 -2.10
C GLN A 141 -7.08 -6.07 -3.02
N ILE A 142 -5.99 -6.62 -2.47
CA ILE A 142 -4.87 -7.13 -3.26
C ILE A 142 -5.35 -8.24 -4.21
N LYS A 143 -6.18 -9.16 -3.71
CA LYS A 143 -6.75 -10.24 -4.51
C LYS A 143 -7.62 -9.68 -5.64
N ALA A 144 -8.56 -8.78 -5.35
CA ALA A 144 -9.45 -8.19 -6.35
C ALA A 144 -8.68 -7.42 -7.43
N LEU A 145 -7.69 -6.61 -7.05
CA LEU A 145 -6.84 -5.89 -8.00
C LEU A 145 -5.94 -6.84 -8.79
N GLY A 146 -5.43 -7.88 -8.16
CA GLY A 146 -4.64 -8.91 -8.81
C GLY A 146 -5.43 -9.68 -9.86
N GLU A 147 -6.64 -10.11 -9.55
CA GLU A 147 -7.54 -10.79 -10.50
C GLU A 147 -7.90 -9.87 -11.67
N ALA A 148 -8.16 -8.59 -11.39
CA ALA A 148 -8.44 -7.61 -12.44
C ALA A 148 -7.21 -7.37 -13.34
N TYR A 149 -6.01 -7.30 -12.76
CA TYR A 149 -4.75 -7.19 -13.51
C TYR A 149 -4.53 -8.40 -14.41
N VAL A 150 -4.67 -9.63 -13.89
CA VAL A 150 -4.49 -10.87 -14.68
C VAL A 150 -5.45 -10.95 -15.86
N LYS A 151 -6.72 -10.53 -15.68
CA LYS A 151 -7.72 -10.51 -16.75
C LYS A 151 -7.37 -9.56 -17.90
N LEU A 152 -6.65 -8.48 -17.61
CA LEU A 152 -6.25 -7.47 -18.59
C LEU A 152 -4.86 -7.72 -19.18
N ALA A 153 -4.08 -8.63 -18.60
CA ALA A 153 -2.76 -8.99 -19.13
C ALA A 153 -2.89 -9.71 -20.48
N PRO A 154 -1.96 -9.45 -21.43
CA PRO A 154 -1.87 -10.21 -22.68
C PRO A 154 -1.81 -11.73 -22.40
N LYS A 155 -2.37 -12.54 -23.29
CA LYS A 155 -2.46 -14.00 -23.07
C LYS A 155 -1.12 -14.66 -22.77
N GLU A 156 -0.07 -14.20 -23.46
CA GLU A 156 1.32 -14.63 -23.27
C GLU A 156 1.88 -14.28 -21.89
N GLU A 157 1.41 -13.19 -21.29
CA GLU A 157 1.86 -12.70 -19.98
C GLU A 157 0.97 -13.15 -18.82
N GLN A 158 -0.20 -13.72 -19.06
CA GLN A 158 -1.16 -14.07 -18.01
C GLN A 158 -0.59 -15.07 -17.00
N LYS A 159 0.28 -15.97 -17.42
CA LYS A 159 0.94 -16.92 -16.53
C LYS A 159 1.85 -16.18 -15.54
N ASP A 160 2.67 -15.27 -16.03
CA ASP A 160 3.56 -14.46 -15.21
C ASP A 160 2.79 -13.51 -14.28
N ALA A 161 1.74 -12.85 -14.82
CA ALA A 161 0.84 -12.01 -14.01
C ALA A 161 0.20 -12.79 -12.85
N THR A 162 -0.28 -14.03 -13.12
CA THR A 162 -0.86 -14.92 -12.11
C THR A 162 0.16 -15.28 -11.03
N LEU A 163 1.40 -15.59 -11.43
CA LEU A 163 2.47 -15.92 -10.48
C LEU A 163 2.85 -14.72 -9.61
N LEU A 164 2.97 -13.55 -10.19
CA LEU A 164 3.28 -12.31 -9.46
C LEU A 164 2.20 -12.02 -8.40
N VAL A 165 0.93 -12.10 -8.79
CA VAL A 165 -0.20 -11.92 -7.86
C VAL A 165 -0.16 -12.96 -6.74
N LYS A 166 0.11 -14.23 -7.07
CA LYS A 166 0.22 -15.31 -6.10
C LYS A 166 1.35 -15.08 -5.11
N CYS A 167 2.54 -14.69 -5.56
CA CYS A 167 3.67 -14.37 -4.67
C CYS A 167 3.31 -13.23 -3.70
N ARG A 168 2.68 -12.18 -4.19
CA ARG A 168 2.26 -11.05 -3.35
C ARG A 168 1.19 -11.41 -2.33
N LEU A 169 0.21 -12.22 -2.72
CA LEU A 169 -0.82 -12.70 -1.78
C LEU A 169 -0.21 -13.57 -0.68
N ILE A 170 0.71 -14.46 -1.02
CA ILE A 170 1.39 -15.32 -0.05
C ILE A 170 2.21 -14.45 0.92
N TYR A 171 2.99 -13.50 0.39
CA TYR A 171 3.75 -12.57 1.20
C TYR A 171 2.84 -11.83 2.20
N THR A 172 1.73 -11.27 1.69
CA THR A 172 0.75 -10.54 2.50
C THR A 172 0.18 -11.41 3.62
N GLN A 173 -0.17 -12.65 3.32
CA GLN A 173 -0.69 -13.59 4.31
C GLN A 173 0.35 -13.98 5.36
N ILE A 174 1.61 -14.19 4.96
CA ILE A 174 2.71 -14.48 5.89
C ILE A 174 2.89 -13.32 6.86
N ASP A 175 2.95 -12.10 6.35
CA ASP A 175 3.13 -10.90 7.16
C ASP A 175 1.98 -10.70 8.16
N TYR A 176 0.75 -10.97 7.70
CA TYR A 176 -0.42 -10.97 8.55
C TYR A 176 -0.34 -12.00 9.70
N GLU A 177 0.01 -13.25 9.38
CA GLU A 177 0.13 -14.31 10.40
C GLU A 177 1.27 -14.01 11.38
N PHE A 178 2.34 -13.32 10.94
CA PHE A 178 3.38 -12.81 11.83
C PHE A 178 2.85 -11.76 12.80
N ALA A 179 2.08 -10.82 12.32
CA ALA A 179 1.46 -9.79 13.16
C ALA A 179 0.47 -10.40 14.17
N ALA A 180 -0.24 -11.47 13.78
CA ALA A 180 -1.17 -12.21 14.64
C ALA A 180 -0.49 -13.18 15.63
N GLY A 181 0.84 -13.38 15.54
CA GLY A 181 1.56 -14.32 16.40
C GLY A 181 1.34 -15.81 16.07
N ASN A 182 0.70 -16.12 14.93
CA ASN A 182 0.33 -17.48 14.55
C ASN A 182 1.45 -18.21 13.80
N ILE A 183 2.41 -18.82 14.53
CA ILE A 183 3.61 -19.45 13.95
C ILE A 183 3.28 -20.69 13.11
N LYS A 184 2.35 -21.55 13.52
CA LYS A 184 2.01 -22.79 12.81
C LYS A 184 1.37 -22.53 11.43
N ALA A 185 0.45 -21.57 11.33
CA ALA A 185 -0.17 -21.21 10.06
C ALA A 185 0.84 -20.67 9.03
N LYS A 186 1.94 -20.05 9.49
CA LYS A 186 3.03 -19.57 8.63
C LYS A 186 3.76 -20.71 7.91
N GLU A 187 4.13 -21.75 8.65
CA GLU A 187 4.83 -22.91 8.08
C GLU A 187 3.95 -23.64 7.06
N GLU A 188 2.67 -23.80 7.36
CA GLU A 188 1.71 -24.39 6.40
C GLU A 188 1.53 -23.53 5.14
N LEU A 189 1.41 -22.22 5.30
CA LEU A 189 1.29 -21.29 4.17
C LEU A 189 2.56 -21.32 3.30
N PHE A 190 3.72 -21.32 3.94
CA PHE A 190 4.99 -21.37 3.24
C PHE A 190 5.17 -22.69 2.47
N THR A 191 4.96 -23.83 3.13
CA THR A 191 5.21 -25.16 2.56
C THR A 191 4.20 -25.51 1.45
N LYS A 192 2.91 -25.22 1.67
CA LYS A 192 1.84 -25.59 0.71
C LYS A 192 1.75 -24.67 -0.51
N ARG A 193 2.16 -23.39 -0.39
CA ARG A 193 1.91 -22.38 -1.41
C ARG A 193 3.14 -21.92 -2.18
N LEU A 194 4.33 -22.08 -1.61
CA LEU A 194 5.60 -21.75 -2.26
C LEU A 194 6.26 -22.91 -3.02
N ASN A 195 5.58 -24.06 -3.19
CA ASN A 195 6.04 -25.13 -4.08
C ASN A 195 6.09 -24.66 -5.57
N THR A 196 6.62 -23.47 -5.76
CA THR A 196 6.81 -22.78 -7.03
C THR A 196 8.25 -22.88 -7.52
N GLU A 197 9.11 -23.69 -6.90
CA GLU A 197 10.52 -23.86 -7.36
C GLU A 197 10.58 -24.32 -8.81
N LEU A 198 9.67 -25.19 -9.24
CA LEU A 198 9.51 -25.60 -10.64
C LEU A 198 9.17 -24.43 -11.59
N VAL A 199 8.62 -23.34 -11.08
CA VAL A 199 8.16 -22.21 -11.90
C VAL A 199 9.27 -21.18 -12.09
N LEU A 200 10.16 -21.02 -11.11
CA LEU A 200 11.24 -20.01 -11.17
C LEU A 200 12.29 -20.31 -12.25
N HIS A 201 12.50 -21.58 -12.55
CA HIS A 201 13.43 -21.97 -13.63
C HIS A 201 12.92 -21.59 -15.02
N ASN A 202 11.62 -21.35 -15.17
CA ASN A 202 10.97 -21.11 -16.45
C ASN A 202 10.44 -19.68 -16.66
N THR A 203 10.53 -18.79 -15.66
CA THR A 203 10.13 -17.39 -15.85
C THR A 203 11.26 -16.54 -16.39
N SER A 204 10.96 -15.73 -17.39
CA SER A 204 11.82 -14.65 -17.88
C SER A 204 11.57 -13.31 -17.17
N ASN A 205 10.66 -13.29 -16.19
CA ASN A 205 10.26 -12.08 -15.48
C ASN A 205 11.04 -11.93 -14.17
N GLU A 206 11.96 -10.97 -14.14
CA GLU A 206 12.81 -10.70 -12.99
C GLU A 206 12.05 -10.24 -11.73
N GLU A 207 10.90 -9.56 -11.91
CA GLU A 207 10.06 -9.11 -10.80
C GLU A 207 9.48 -10.32 -10.04
N ILE A 208 9.07 -11.38 -10.75
CA ILE A 208 8.57 -12.62 -10.13
C ILE A 208 9.68 -13.30 -9.34
N VAL A 209 10.88 -13.40 -9.91
CA VAL A 209 12.05 -13.96 -9.23
C VAL A 209 12.34 -13.18 -7.95
N TYR A 210 12.35 -11.86 -8.03
CA TYR A 210 12.58 -11.00 -6.87
C TYR A 210 11.50 -11.18 -5.79
N GLU A 211 10.22 -11.13 -6.15
CA GLU A 211 9.10 -11.27 -5.20
C GLU A 211 9.08 -12.65 -4.53
N TYR A 212 9.43 -13.70 -5.25
CA TYR A 212 9.57 -15.05 -4.68
C TYR A 212 10.65 -15.09 -3.59
N PHE A 213 11.86 -14.62 -3.89
CA PHE A 213 12.93 -14.61 -2.90
C PHE A 213 12.64 -13.66 -1.74
N LEU A 214 12.03 -12.51 -2.02
CA LEU A 214 11.61 -11.57 -0.99
C LEU A 214 10.63 -12.23 -0.01
N THR A 215 9.66 -13.01 -0.50
CA THR A 215 8.72 -13.76 0.34
C THR A 215 9.44 -14.75 1.25
N ARG A 216 10.44 -15.50 0.74
CA ARG A 216 11.28 -16.40 1.55
C ARG A 216 12.10 -15.65 2.60
N ILE A 217 12.69 -14.52 2.23
CA ILE A 217 13.46 -13.68 3.15
C ILE A 217 12.59 -13.24 4.32
N TYR A 218 11.39 -12.71 4.06
CA TYR A 218 10.48 -12.26 5.10
C TYR A 218 10.00 -13.40 5.99
N PHE A 219 9.75 -14.58 5.44
CA PHE A 219 9.39 -15.75 6.22
C PHE A 219 10.49 -16.09 7.24
N PHE A 220 11.73 -16.27 6.80
CA PHE A 220 12.84 -16.62 7.70
C PHE A 220 13.25 -15.48 8.63
N HIS A 221 13.12 -14.23 8.17
CA HIS A 221 13.34 -13.06 9.02
C HIS A 221 12.34 -13.01 10.18
N GLY A 222 11.07 -13.28 9.93
CA GLY A 222 10.03 -13.33 10.96
C GLY A 222 10.18 -14.52 11.93
N LEU A 223 10.89 -15.58 11.55
CA LEU A 223 11.29 -16.69 12.42
C LEU A 223 12.62 -16.45 13.13
N GLU A 224 13.23 -15.28 12.98
CA GLU A 224 14.57 -14.92 13.50
C GLU A 224 15.69 -15.85 13.02
N GLN A 225 15.48 -16.55 11.89
CA GLN A 225 16.46 -17.45 11.27
C GLN A 225 17.36 -16.69 10.29
N PHE A 226 18.13 -15.74 10.79
CA PHE A 226 18.92 -14.81 10.00
C PHE A 226 19.98 -15.47 9.12
N TYR A 227 20.53 -16.62 9.53
CA TYR A 227 21.45 -17.40 8.70
C TYR A 227 20.77 -17.85 7.39
N ASN A 228 19.52 -18.32 7.47
CA ASN A 228 18.74 -18.68 6.29
C ASN A 228 18.43 -17.44 5.42
N VAL A 229 18.21 -16.28 6.03
CA VAL A 229 18.05 -15.02 5.29
C VAL A 229 19.30 -14.71 4.46
N LEU A 230 20.51 -14.82 5.04
CA LEU A 230 21.76 -14.57 4.32
C LEU A 230 21.89 -15.51 3.11
N LYS A 231 21.68 -16.81 3.30
CA LYS A 231 21.74 -17.82 2.25
C LYS A 231 20.78 -17.50 1.11
N ILE A 232 19.52 -17.15 1.45
CA ILE A 232 18.49 -16.83 0.45
C ILE A 232 18.83 -15.55 -0.32
N VAL A 233 19.40 -14.53 0.33
CA VAL A 233 19.85 -13.32 -0.36
C VAL A 233 20.94 -13.63 -1.38
N ASP A 234 21.88 -14.51 -1.06
CA ASP A 234 22.95 -14.92 -1.99
C ASP A 234 22.36 -15.73 -3.16
N GLU A 235 21.43 -16.67 -2.91
CA GLU A 235 20.67 -17.39 -3.95
C GLU A 235 19.89 -16.43 -4.86
N ALA A 236 19.18 -15.45 -4.27
CA ALA A 236 18.40 -14.44 -5.01
C ALA A 236 19.29 -13.57 -5.89
N THR A 237 20.44 -13.14 -5.36
CA THR A 237 21.40 -12.32 -6.10
C THR A 237 21.94 -13.09 -7.32
N LEU A 238 22.29 -14.37 -7.14
CA LEU A 238 22.72 -15.23 -8.22
C LEU A 238 21.62 -15.44 -9.28
N ALA A 239 20.39 -15.73 -8.84
CA ALA A 239 19.26 -15.92 -9.75
C ALA A 239 18.93 -14.66 -10.56
N LEU A 240 19.10 -13.46 -10.00
CA LEU A 240 18.90 -12.20 -10.70
C LEU A 240 20.03 -11.83 -11.66
N GLN A 241 21.21 -12.41 -11.55
CA GLN A 241 22.34 -12.10 -12.46
C GLN A 241 22.05 -12.45 -13.92
N ARG A 242 21.15 -13.41 -14.19
CA ARG A 242 20.76 -13.81 -15.55
C ARG A 242 19.99 -12.72 -16.32
N PHE A 243 19.47 -11.70 -15.64
CA PHE A 243 18.78 -10.57 -16.27
C PHE A 243 19.76 -9.42 -16.52
N ASP A 244 19.56 -8.69 -17.62
CA ASP A 244 20.37 -7.49 -17.92
C ASP A 244 19.48 -6.24 -18.02
N THR A 245 19.00 -5.78 -16.86
CA THR A 245 18.03 -4.70 -16.76
C THR A 245 18.39 -3.71 -15.67
N ALA A 246 17.81 -2.52 -15.74
CA ALA A 246 17.91 -1.51 -14.68
C ALA A 246 17.18 -1.97 -13.40
N LEU A 247 16.11 -2.75 -13.52
CA LEU A 247 15.35 -3.29 -12.39
C LEU A 247 16.18 -4.27 -11.57
N LYS A 248 16.98 -5.13 -12.21
CA LYS A 248 17.94 -6.02 -11.53
C LYS A 248 18.79 -5.28 -10.51
N ARG A 249 19.37 -4.13 -10.91
CA ARG A 249 20.23 -3.35 -10.00
C ARG A 249 19.47 -2.85 -8.79
N THR A 250 18.22 -2.43 -8.99
CA THR A 250 17.34 -1.98 -7.91
C THR A 250 16.98 -3.13 -6.97
N PHE A 251 16.68 -4.31 -7.50
CA PHE A 251 16.36 -5.49 -6.71
C PHE A 251 17.58 -5.98 -5.90
N ILE A 252 18.74 -6.05 -6.51
CA ILE A 252 19.99 -6.43 -5.81
C ILE A 252 20.29 -5.45 -4.66
N LYS A 253 20.16 -4.13 -4.87
CA LYS A 253 20.34 -3.15 -3.78
C LYS A 253 19.40 -3.40 -2.60
N LYS A 254 18.12 -3.70 -2.87
CA LYS A 254 17.15 -4.03 -1.82
C LYS A 254 17.48 -5.33 -1.10
N LEU A 255 17.97 -6.35 -1.81
CA LEU A 255 18.41 -7.61 -1.22
C LEU A 255 19.64 -7.42 -0.33
N LEU A 256 20.61 -6.61 -0.75
CA LEU A 256 21.78 -6.27 0.05
C LEU A 256 21.41 -5.50 1.33
N PHE A 257 20.39 -4.65 1.26
CA PHE A 257 19.83 -4.02 2.46
C PHE A 257 19.28 -5.07 3.45
N LYS A 258 18.53 -6.06 2.96
CA LYS A 258 18.03 -7.18 3.78
C LYS A 258 19.16 -8.04 4.36
N LYS A 259 20.24 -8.22 3.61
CA LYS A 259 21.47 -8.86 4.11
C LYS A 259 22.07 -8.09 5.28
N SER A 260 22.17 -6.77 5.16
CA SER A 260 22.69 -5.90 6.22
C SER A 260 21.81 -5.91 7.47
N GLU A 261 20.47 -5.92 7.31
CA GLU A 261 19.54 -6.08 8.43
C GLU A 261 19.78 -7.41 9.17
N ALA A 262 19.87 -8.52 8.44
CA ALA A 262 20.11 -9.84 9.04
C ALA A 262 21.43 -9.90 9.81
N LEU A 263 22.51 -9.38 9.25
CA LEU A 263 23.83 -9.31 9.92
C LEU A 263 23.77 -8.43 11.19
N TYR A 264 23.07 -7.31 11.14
CA TYR A 264 22.89 -6.46 12.31
C TYR A 264 22.16 -7.18 13.44
N TYR A 265 21.08 -7.89 13.13
CA TYR A 265 20.35 -8.67 14.15
C TYR A 265 21.21 -9.81 14.71
N MET A 266 21.92 -10.56 13.88
CA MET A 266 22.85 -11.61 14.33
C MET A 266 23.87 -11.07 15.31
N SER A 267 24.50 -9.92 15.01
CA SER A 267 25.48 -9.30 15.90
C SER A 267 24.94 -8.89 17.26
N ARG A 268 23.62 -8.59 17.35
CA ARG A 268 22.95 -8.27 18.61
C ARG A 268 22.61 -9.53 19.42
N PHE A 269 22.23 -10.61 18.75
CA PHE A 269 21.93 -11.88 19.43
C PHE A 269 23.18 -12.52 20.03
N ASP A 270 24.32 -12.45 19.34
CA ASP A 270 25.59 -12.96 19.85
C ASP A 270 26.06 -12.19 21.11
N LYS A 271 25.84 -10.89 21.17
CA LYS A 271 26.16 -10.08 22.36
C LYS A 271 25.30 -10.43 23.58
N LYS A 272 24.03 -10.85 23.38
CA LYS A 272 23.15 -11.25 24.49
C LYS A 272 23.46 -12.64 25.05
N LYS A 273 24.22 -13.48 24.33
CA LYS A 273 24.66 -14.80 24.83
C LYS A 273 25.96 -14.74 25.63
N VAL A 274 26.68 -13.62 25.60
CA VAL A 274 27.99 -13.42 26.28
C VAL A 274 27.84 -12.54 27.54
N SER A 275 26.68 -11.96 27.79
CA SER A 275 26.32 -11.23 29.03
C SER A 275 25.39 -12.06 29.92
#